data_ba91f0785605b8883e6fb39ccb338d6a
#
_entry.id   ba91f0785605b8883e6fb39ccb338d6a
#
_cell.length_a   1.000
_cell.length_b   1.000
_cell.length_c   1.000
_cell.angle_alpha   90.00
_cell.angle_beta   90.00
_cell.angle_gamma   90.00
#
_symmetry.space_group_name_H-M   'P 1'
#
loop_
_entity.id
_entity.type
_entity.pdbx_description
1 polymer ?
#
loop_
_entity_poly.entity_id
_entity_poly.type
_entity_poly.pdbx_seq_one_letter_code
_entity_poly.pdbx_strand_id
1 'polypeptide(L)'
;MLHSIKQGITLDELELSGTLEDIGVEMLDGDNAMFALTTFATEDESVSAGYFGVRRSRFRLPYTFHEQAVVTLGEVKITNEATGETAHYKAGDAFFVASGTSTLWEVVSDSFTKHYLAVD
;
A
#
# COMPACT_ATOMS: atom_id res chain seq x y z
N MET A 1 1.98 -0.23 23.57
CA MET A 1 0.83 0.35 22.84
C MET A 1 0.03 -0.79 22.20
N LEU A 2 -1.27 -0.61 22.11
CA LEU A 2 -2.15 -1.57 21.41
C LEU A 2 -3.00 -0.79 20.41
N HIS A 3 -2.99 -1.20 19.14
CA HIS A 3 -3.74 -0.54 18.08
C HIS A 3 -4.55 -1.58 17.30
N SER A 4 -5.85 -1.36 17.17
CA SER A 4 -6.72 -2.23 16.39
C SER A 4 -6.74 -1.77 14.93
N ILE A 5 -6.46 -2.68 14.01
CA ILE A 5 -6.55 -2.42 12.58
C ILE A 5 -8.03 -2.47 12.19
N LYS A 6 -8.53 -1.37 11.63
CA LYS A 6 -9.95 -1.21 11.37
C LYS A 6 -10.26 -1.47 9.90
N GLN A 7 -11.27 -2.30 9.64
CA GLN A 7 -11.80 -2.51 8.30
C GLN A 7 -12.68 -1.34 7.86
N GLY A 8 -12.76 -1.09 6.54
CA GLY A 8 -13.61 -0.06 5.98
C GLY A 8 -13.04 1.35 6.09
N ILE A 9 -11.73 1.50 6.29
CA ILE A 9 -11.09 2.81 6.33
C ILE A 9 -11.22 3.47 4.96
N THR A 10 -11.76 4.69 4.92
CA THR A 10 -11.93 5.49 3.71
C THR A 10 -10.79 6.51 3.58
N LEU A 11 -10.60 7.05 2.37
CA LEU A 11 -9.53 8.03 2.12
C LEU A 11 -9.67 9.30 2.95
N ASP A 12 -10.89 9.75 3.23
CA ASP A 12 -11.14 10.94 4.05
C ASP A 12 -10.86 10.74 5.54
N GLU A 13 -10.63 9.50 5.98
CA GLU A 13 -10.13 9.21 7.33
C GLU A 13 -8.59 9.26 7.40
N LEU A 14 -7.93 9.39 6.25
CA LEU A 14 -6.48 9.51 6.14
C LEU A 14 -6.12 10.96 5.77
N GLU A 15 -4.81 11.24 5.72
CA GLU A 15 -4.32 12.56 5.33
C GLU A 15 -3.69 12.51 3.94
N LEU A 16 -3.97 13.52 3.11
CA LEU A 16 -3.28 13.66 1.83
C LEU A 16 -1.79 13.92 2.13
N SER A 17 -0.93 13.01 1.69
CA SER A 17 0.48 12.95 2.08
C SER A 17 1.43 13.06 0.88
N GLY A 18 0.99 13.71 -0.19
CA GLY A 18 1.78 13.91 -1.40
C GLY A 18 1.34 13.00 -2.53
N THR A 19 2.30 12.56 -3.33
CA THR A 19 2.05 11.74 -4.52
C THR A 19 2.80 10.42 -4.42
N LEU A 20 2.34 9.43 -5.19
CA LEU A 20 3.00 8.12 -5.25
C LEU A 20 4.45 8.22 -5.73
N GLU A 21 4.76 9.17 -6.63
CA GLU A 21 6.13 9.39 -7.10
C GLU A 21 7.08 9.76 -5.95
N ASP A 22 6.58 10.38 -4.89
CA ASP A 22 7.38 10.76 -3.72
C ASP A 22 7.97 9.55 -3.00
N ILE A 23 7.36 8.36 -3.16
CA ILE A 23 7.86 7.10 -2.57
C ILE A 23 8.50 6.17 -3.58
N GLY A 24 8.89 6.68 -4.75
CA GLY A 24 9.62 5.91 -5.76
C GLY A 24 8.73 5.12 -6.72
N VAL A 25 7.44 5.43 -6.77
CA VAL A 25 6.49 4.80 -7.69
C VAL A 25 6.60 5.39 -9.08
N GLU A 26 6.51 4.55 -10.09
CA GLU A 26 6.34 4.95 -11.48
C GLU A 26 4.86 4.85 -11.85
N MET A 27 4.22 5.98 -12.09
CA MET A 27 2.81 6.00 -12.49
C MET A 27 2.65 5.55 -13.94
N LEU A 28 1.66 4.67 -14.17
CA LEU A 28 1.30 4.22 -15.51
C LEU A 28 -0.07 4.76 -15.94
N ASP A 29 -1.00 4.93 -14.99
CA ASP A 29 -2.34 5.45 -15.26
C ASP A 29 -3.03 5.86 -13.96
N GLY A 30 -4.00 6.78 -14.06
CA GLY A 30 -4.88 7.15 -12.96
C GLY A 30 -4.33 8.23 -12.04
N ASP A 31 -4.93 8.33 -10.85
CA ASP A 31 -4.65 9.37 -9.87
C ASP A 31 -3.42 9.00 -9.04
N ASN A 32 -2.48 9.93 -8.91
CA ASN A 32 -1.24 9.73 -8.17
C ASN A 32 -1.31 10.22 -6.71
N ALA A 33 -2.44 10.73 -6.25
CA ALA A 33 -2.58 11.20 -4.86
C ALA A 33 -2.37 10.04 -3.88
N MET A 34 -1.58 10.30 -2.86
CA MET A 34 -1.28 9.33 -1.81
C MET A 34 -1.84 9.83 -0.48
N PHE A 35 -2.58 8.96 0.21
CA PHE A 35 -3.15 9.23 1.52
C PHE A 35 -2.49 8.30 2.54
N ALA A 36 -2.22 8.80 3.73
CA ALA A 36 -1.54 8.00 4.75
C ALA A 36 -1.90 8.45 6.16
N LEU A 37 -1.70 7.55 7.11
CA LEU A 37 -1.79 7.83 8.53
C LEU A 37 -0.88 6.84 9.27
N THR A 38 0.25 7.34 9.76
CA THR A 38 1.20 6.52 10.53
C THR A 38 0.61 6.18 11.89
N THR A 39 0.59 4.90 12.24
CA THR A 39 0.11 4.42 13.55
C THR A 39 1.25 4.08 14.49
N PHE A 40 2.41 3.76 13.96
CA PHE A 40 3.62 3.47 14.74
C PHE A 40 4.86 3.70 13.88
N ALA A 41 5.92 4.20 14.49
CA ALA A 41 7.25 4.23 13.87
C ALA A 41 8.31 4.18 14.97
N THR A 42 9.39 3.45 14.71
CA THR A 42 10.59 3.52 15.57
C THR A 42 11.31 4.84 15.33
N GLU A 43 12.17 5.23 16.25
CA GLU A 43 12.88 6.51 16.21
C GLU A 43 13.74 6.64 14.94
N ASP A 44 14.37 5.55 14.50
CA ASP A 44 15.16 5.50 13.28
C ASP A 44 14.34 5.16 12.02
N GLU A 45 13.03 4.99 12.17
CA GLU A 45 12.08 4.65 11.11
C GLU A 45 12.37 3.31 10.41
N SER A 46 13.18 2.43 11.01
CA SER A 46 13.45 1.11 10.45
C SER A 46 12.25 0.18 10.52
N VAL A 47 11.32 0.45 11.43
CA VAL A 47 10.03 -0.24 11.53
C VAL A 47 8.93 0.82 11.59
N SER A 48 7.97 0.72 10.70
CA SER A 48 6.82 1.61 10.69
C SER A 48 5.54 0.86 10.34
N ALA A 49 4.43 1.38 10.84
CA ALA A 49 3.11 0.84 10.53
C ALA A 49 2.13 1.98 10.32
N GLY A 50 1.14 1.76 9.49
CA GLY A 50 0.14 2.79 9.22
C GLY A 50 -0.87 2.37 8.17
N TYR A 51 -1.79 3.29 7.91
CA TYR A 51 -2.72 3.17 6.78
C TYR A 51 -2.14 3.88 5.57
N PHE A 52 -2.42 3.31 4.42
CA PHE A 52 -2.05 3.86 3.11
C PHE A 52 -3.26 3.74 2.20
N GLY A 53 -3.53 4.77 1.42
CA GLY A 53 -4.66 4.76 0.52
C GLY A 53 -4.39 5.49 -0.79
N VAL A 54 -5.06 5.04 -1.84
CA VAL A 54 -4.98 5.61 -3.19
C VAL A 54 -6.33 5.50 -3.88
N ARG A 55 -6.53 6.33 -4.88
CA ARG A 55 -7.67 6.21 -5.80
C ARG A 55 -7.34 5.22 -6.92
N ARG A 56 -8.31 4.92 -7.77
CA ARG A 56 -8.10 4.06 -8.93
C ARG A 56 -6.87 4.50 -9.71
N SER A 57 -5.93 3.57 -9.89
CA SER A 57 -4.63 3.87 -10.47
C SER A 57 -3.90 2.59 -10.87
N ARG A 58 -2.85 2.75 -11.64
CA ARG A 58 -1.98 1.65 -12.06
C ARG A 58 -0.55 2.15 -12.01
N PHE A 59 0.33 1.41 -11.34
CA PHE A 59 1.69 1.89 -11.10
C PHE A 59 2.65 0.75 -10.80
N ARG A 60 3.95 1.03 -10.98
CA ARG A 60 5.03 0.15 -10.54
C ARG A 60 5.57 0.60 -9.19
N LEU A 61 5.70 -0.34 -8.28
CA LEU A 61 6.28 -0.10 -6.96
C LEU A 61 7.43 -1.08 -6.75
N PRO A 62 8.69 -0.60 -6.88
CA PRO A 62 9.84 -1.39 -6.47
C PRO A 62 9.97 -1.34 -4.96
N TYR A 63 9.89 -2.50 -4.31
CA TYR A 63 10.00 -2.57 -2.85
C TYR A 63 11.46 -2.52 -2.42
N THR A 64 11.80 -1.53 -1.59
CA THR A 64 13.13 -1.39 -0.96
C THR A 64 13.10 -1.73 0.53
N PHE A 65 11.98 -2.27 1.00
CA PHE A 65 11.71 -2.68 2.37
C PHE A 65 10.78 -3.91 2.35
N HIS A 66 10.68 -4.60 3.48
CA HIS A 66 9.71 -5.70 3.63
C HIS A 66 8.37 -5.11 4.07
N GLU A 67 7.29 -5.60 3.52
CA GLU A 67 5.96 -5.14 3.90
C GLU A 67 5.01 -6.31 4.08
N GLN A 68 4.29 -6.31 5.22
CA GLN A 68 3.10 -7.13 5.41
C GLN A 68 1.91 -6.20 5.52
N ALA A 69 0.85 -6.48 4.79
CA ALA A 69 -0.31 -5.60 4.75
C ALA A 69 -1.61 -6.38 4.77
N VAL A 70 -2.64 -5.74 5.32
CA VAL A 70 -4.02 -6.22 5.23
C VAL A 70 -4.83 -5.15 4.49
N VAL A 71 -5.63 -5.59 3.51
CA VAL A 71 -6.51 -4.70 2.76
C VAL A 71 -7.69 -4.30 3.64
N THR A 72 -7.91 -3.01 3.78
CA THR A 72 -8.96 -2.45 4.63
C THR A 72 -10.13 -1.84 3.84
N LEU A 73 -9.95 -1.60 2.53
CA LEU A 73 -11.01 -1.13 1.63
C LEU A 73 -10.61 -1.40 0.18
N GLY A 74 -11.55 -1.82 -0.64
CA GLY A 74 -11.37 -1.91 -2.08
C GLY A 74 -10.69 -3.18 -2.55
N GLU A 75 -10.18 -3.13 -3.78
CA GLU A 75 -9.59 -4.27 -4.48
C GLU A 75 -8.36 -3.86 -5.27
N VAL A 76 -7.38 -4.73 -5.31
CA VAL A 76 -6.13 -4.52 -6.04
C VAL A 76 -5.64 -5.82 -6.65
N LYS A 77 -5.03 -5.73 -7.84
CA LYS A 77 -4.23 -6.80 -8.43
C LYS A 77 -2.76 -6.41 -8.29
N ILE A 78 -1.95 -7.32 -7.76
CA ILE A 78 -0.52 -7.11 -7.62
C ILE A 78 0.21 -8.19 -8.40
N THR A 79 1.08 -7.78 -9.31
CA THR A 79 1.90 -8.69 -10.12
C THR A 79 3.34 -8.61 -9.65
N ASN A 80 3.96 -9.76 -9.40
CA ASN A 80 5.40 -9.87 -9.23
C ASN A 80 6.02 -9.84 -10.64
N GLU A 81 6.69 -8.75 -10.99
CA GLU A 81 7.18 -8.55 -12.34
C GLU A 81 8.31 -9.51 -12.73
N ALA A 82 9.03 -10.07 -11.77
CA ALA A 82 10.10 -11.03 -12.03
C ALA A 82 9.56 -12.41 -12.48
N THR A 83 8.37 -12.79 -11.99
CA THR A 83 7.76 -14.10 -12.28
C THR A 83 6.55 -14.00 -13.19
N GLY A 84 5.92 -12.81 -13.29
CA GLY A 84 4.66 -12.60 -14.00
C GLY A 84 3.44 -13.10 -13.22
N GLU A 85 3.62 -13.59 -11.99
CA GLU A 85 2.53 -14.07 -11.15
C GLU A 85 1.71 -12.89 -10.61
N THR A 86 0.39 -12.97 -10.77
CA THR A 86 -0.55 -11.95 -10.31
C THR A 86 -1.47 -12.53 -9.24
N ALA A 87 -1.64 -11.79 -8.15
CA ALA A 87 -2.61 -12.10 -7.10
C ALA A 87 -3.65 -10.98 -7.03
N HIS A 88 -4.87 -11.35 -6.68
CA HIS A 88 -6.00 -10.43 -6.54
C HIS A 88 -6.41 -10.38 -5.05
N TYR A 89 -6.36 -9.20 -4.46
CA TYR A 89 -6.69 -8.98 -3.05
C TYR A 89 -7.85 -8.03 -2.92
N LYS A 90 -8.70 -8.26 -1.93
CA LYS A 90 -9.82 -7.42 -1.56
C LYS A 90 -9.91 -7.28 -0.03
N ALA A 91 -10.77 -6.41 0.44
CA ALA A 91 -10.91 -6.11 1.87
C ALA A 91 -10.95 -7.40 2.71
N GLY A 92 -10.09 -7.46 3.71
CA GLY A 92 -9.90 -8.61 4.59
C GLY A 92 -8.75 -9.52 4.19
N ASP A 93 -8.27 -9.47 2.95
CA ASP A 93 -7.11 -10.25 2.51
C ASP A 93 -5.81 -9.59 2.99
N ALA A 94 -4.78 -10.41 3.16
CA ALA A 94 -3.46 -9.97 3.58
C ALA A 94 -2.39 -10.51 2.63
N PHE A 95 -1.27 -9.80 2.54
CA PHE A 95 -0.15 -10.23 1.71
C PHE A 95 1.18 -9.78 2.30
N PHE A 96 2.26 -10.37 1.80
CA PHE A 96 3.62 -10.01 2.16
C PHE A 96 4.46 -9.81 0.89
N VAL A 97 5.28 -8.76 0.90
CA VAL A 97 6.24 -8.48 -0.17
C VAL A 97 7.62 -8.30 0.44
N ALA A 98 8.61 -9.04 -0.05
CA ALA A 98 9.99 -8.90 0.40
C ALA A 98 10.69 -7.75 -0.31
N SER A 99 11.64 -7.12 0.38
CA SER A 99 12.53 -6.13 -0.21
C SER A 99 13.22 -6.72 -1.46
N GLY A 100 13.36 -5.91 -2.51
CA GLY A 100 13.92 -6.34 -3.79
C GLY A 100 12.89 -6.84 -4.80
N THR A 101 11.63 -6.93 -4.42
CA THR A 101 10.56 -7.35 -5.33
C THR A 101 10.02 -6.13 -6.09
N SER A 102 10.01 -6.20 -7.42
CA SER A 102 9.34 -5.19 -8.25
C SER A 102 7.90 -5.63 -8.51
N THR A 103 6.95 -4.76 -8.19
CA THR A 103 5.52 -5.07 -8.31
C THR A 103 4.81 -4.10 -9.23
N LEU A 104 3.81 -4.64 -9.95
CA LEU A 104 2.85 -3.85 -10.71
C LEU A 104 1.53 -3.88 -9.97
N TRP A 105 1.02 -2.70 -9.64
CA TRP A 105 -0.24 -2.52 -8.92
C TRP A 105 -1.33 -2.04 -9.86
N GLU A 106 -2.49 -2.69 -9.80
CA GLU A 106 -3.71 -2.25 -10.45
C GLU A 106 -4.81 -2.13 -9.40
N VAL A 107 -5.12 -0.91 -9.01
CA VAL A 107 -6.27 -0.63 -8.14
C VAL A 107 -7.52 -0.63 -9.02
N VAL A 108 -8.39 -1.62 -8.82
CA VAL A 108 -9.54 -1.86 -9.69
C VAL A 108 -10.85 -1.31 -9.13
N SER A 109 -10.84 -0.85 -7.88
CA SER A 109 -11.97 -0.15 -7.24
C SER A 109 -11.74 1.36 -7.28
N ASP A 110 -12.76 2.16 -6.94
CA ASP A 110 -12.66 3.62 -6.94
C ASP A 110 -11.60 4.12 -5.98
N SER A 111 -11.46 3.44 -4.83
CA SER A 111 -10.42 3.69 -3.85
C SER A 111 -9.97 2.39 -3.20
N PHE A 112 -8.77 2.43 -2.63
CA PHE A 112 -8.13 1.29 -1.97
C PHE A 112 -7.41 1.79 -0.74
N THR A 113 -7.58 1.09 0.38
CA THR A 113 -6.78 1.32 1.58
C THR A 113 -6.23 0.01 2.12
N LYS A 114 -5.08 0.09 2.77
CA LYS A 114 -4.46 -1.03 3.48
C LYS A 114 -3.88 -0.53 4.79
N HIS A 115 -3.71 -1.44 5.76
CA HIS A 115 -2.84 -1.22 6.90
C HIS A 115 -1.56 -2.05 6.71
N TYR A 116 -0.40 -1.43 6.85
CA TYR A 116 0.89 -2.06 6.58
C TYR A 116 1.79 -2.07 7.81
N LEU A 117 2.69 -3.05 7.83
CA LEU A 117 3.89 -3.07 8.66
C LEU A 117 5.09 -3.13 7.71
N ALA A 118 5.95 -2.12 7.76
CA ALA A 118 7.13 -2.02 6.93
C ALA A 118 8.40 -2.16 7.78
N VAL A 119 9.32 -2.94 7.31
CA VAL A 119 10.60 -3.22 7.99
C VAL A 119 11.73 -3.10 6.98
N ASP A 120 12.73 -2.30 7.32
CA ASP A 120 13.94 -2.16 6.49
C ASP A 120 14.84 -3.41 6.55
#